data_d2f3851985b5d8034246796a9a1e0be8
#
_entry.id   d2f3851985b5d8034246796a9a1e0be8
#
_cell.length_a   1.000
_cell.length_b   1.000
_cell.length_c   1.000
_cell.angle_alpha   90.00
_cell.angle_beta   90.00
_cell.angle_gamma   90.00
#
_symmetry.space_group_name_H-M   'P 1'
#
loop_
_entity.id
_entity.type
_entity.pdbx_description
1 polymer ?
#
loop_
_entity_poly.entity_id
_entity_poly.type
_entity_poly.pdbx_seq_one_letter_code
_entity_poly.pdbx_strand_id
1 'polypeptide(L)' 'MKILYHAQGKTRKELADAISTITGAAKVYQGIPSYAYEIDCFTVDRDGNLNFDDSTDIKNLLEKLDSM' A
#
# COMPACT_ATOMS: atom_id res chain seq x y z
N MET A 1 -11.50 -2.34 -3.65
CA MET A 1 -10.77 -3.40 -4.36
C MET A 1 -9.51 -3.80 -3.61
N LYS A 2 -9.03 -5.00 -3.80
CA LYS A 2 -7.91 -5.52 -3.01
C LYS A 2 -7.00 -6.36 -3.89
N ILE A 3 -5.69 -6.12 -3.77
CA ILE A 3 -4.67 -6.92 -4.46
C ILE A 3 -3.90 -7.70 -3.40
N LEU A 4 -3.81 -9.01 -3.58
CA LEU A 4 -3.18 -9.91 -2.61
C LEU A 4 -1.68 -10.03 -2.88
N TYR A 5 -0.90 -9.10 -2.31
CA TYR A 5 0.56 -9.14 -2.40
C TYR A 5 1.17 -10.11 -1.39
N HIS A 6 0.48 -10.36 -0.29
CA HIS A 6 0.96 -11.21 0.80
C HIS A 6 2.32 -10.75 1.34
N ALA A 7 2.60 -9.45 1.26
CA ALA A 7 3.83 -8.89 1.79
C ALA A 7 3.79 -8.91 3.31
N GLN A 8 4.85 -9.40 3.95
CA GLN A 8 4.88 -9.51 5.40
C GLN A 8 6.17 -8.95 5.98
N GLY A 9 6.11 -8.50 7.22
CA GLY A 9 7.25 -7.96 7.92
C GLY A 9 7.88 -6.78 7.19
N LYS A 10 9.16 -6.88 6.92
CA LYS A 10 9.92 -5.83 6.24
C LYS A 10 9.38 -5.55 4.83
N THR A 11 8.94 -6.57 4.11
CA THR A 11 8.40 -6.42 2.76
C THR A 11 7.12 -5.57 2.77
N ARG A 12 6.28 -5.72 3.80
CA ARG A 12 5.07 -4.92 3.94
C ARG A 12 5.41 -3.44 4.11
N LYS A 13 6.40 -3.13 4.92
CA LYS A 13 6.87 -1.76 5.10
C LYS A 13 7.44 -1.20 3.81
N GLU A 14 8.21 -1.98 3.07
CA GLU A 14 8.77 -1.58 1.79
C GLU A 14 7.68 -1.29 0.75
N LEU A 15 6.62 -2.09 0.73
CA LEU A 15 5.48 -1.84 -0.15
C LEU A 15 4.81 -0.51 0.18
N ALA A 16 4.59 -0.24 1.47
CA ALA A 16 3.99 1.03 1.91
C ALA A 16 4.88 2.22 1.56
N ASP A 17 6.19 2.08 1.76
CA ASP A 17 7.17 3.13 1.42
C ASP A 17 7.17 3.42 -0.09
N ALA A 18 7.11 2.37 -0.91
CA ALA A 18 7.07 2.52 -2.36
C ALA A 18 5.82 3.27 -2.81
N ILE A 19 4.66 2.92 -2.25
CA ILE A 19 3.40 3.60 -2.56
C ILE A 19 3.47 5.07 -2.15
N SER A 20 4.02 5.35 -0.98
CA SER A 20 4.20 6.72 -0.49
C SER A 20 5.07 7.53 -1.46
N THR A 21 6.15 6.95 -1.93
CA THR A 21 7.05 7.60 -2.89
C THR A 21 6.36 7.88 -4.23
N ILE A 22 5.61 6.91 -4.73
CA ILE A 22 4.94 7.04 -6.03
C ILE A 22 3.81 8.07 -5.98
N THR A 23 3.02 8.05 -4.92
CA THR A 23 1.85 8.94 -4.80
C THR A 23 2.21 10.32 -4.27
N GLY A 24 3.36 10.45 -3.63
CA GLY A 24 3.76 11.69 -2.95
C GLY A 24 3.02 11.95 -1.66
N ALA A 25 2.22 10.99 -1.20
CA ALA A 25 1.46 11.11 0.04
C ALA A 25 2.24 10.53 1.23
N ALA A 26 1.97 11.04 2.42
CA ALA A 26 2.61 10.55 3.62
C ALA A 26 2.09 9.17 4.01
N LYS A 27 3.00 8.29 4.43
CA LYS A 27 2.65 6.98 4.96
C LYS A 27 2.30 7.14 6.44
N VAL A 28 1.11 6.71 6.82
CA VAL A 28 0.64 6.79 8.22
C VAL A 28 0.39 5.38 8.75
N TYR A 29 1.14 5.01 9.77
CA TYR A 29 0.97 3.72 10.42
C TYR A 29 -0.17 3.80 11.42
N GLN A 30 -1.17 2.91 11.30
CA GLN A 30 -2.36 2.93 12.13
C GLN A 30 -2.18 2.27 13.50
N GLY A 31 -1.21 1.37 13.62
CA GLY A 31 -0.98 0.67 14.89
C GLY A 31 -2.07 -0.33 15.23
N ILE A 32 -2.15 -0.67 16.52
CA ILE A 32 -3.12 -1.63 17.05
C ILE A 32 -4.53 -1.07 16.94
N PRO A 33 -5.54 -1.89 16.52
CA PRO A 33 -5.46 -3.33 16.18
C PRO A 33 -5.20 -3.61 14.71
N SER A 34 -5.28 -2.62 13.84
CA SER A 34 -5.25 -2.86 12.39
C SER A 34 -3.87 -3.16 11.83
N TYR A 35 -2.82 -2.62 12.44
CA TYR A 35 -1.43 -2.72 11.94
C TYR A 35 -1.28 -2.34 10.47
N ALA A 36 -2.16 -1.47 9.97
CA ALA A 36 -2.18 -1.07 8.58
C ALA A 36 -1.38 0.21 8.33
N TYR A 37 -0.87 0.36 7.11
CA TYR A 37 -0.31 1.63 6.64
C TYR A 37 -1.32 2.29 5.73
N GLU A 38 -1.60 3.56 5.96
CA GLU A 38 -2.54 4.33 5.15
C GLU A 38 -1.78 5.37 4.35
N ILE A 39 -1.89 5.32 3.03
CA ILE A 39 -1.20 6.23 2.11
C ILE A 39 -2.24 6.75 1.11
N ASP A 40 -2.68 7.99 1.25
CA ASP A 40 -3.70 8.61 0.41
C ASP A 40 -4.97 7.73 0.42
N CYS A 41 -5.41 7.25 -0.72
CA CYS A 41 -6.58 6.35 -0.82
C CYS A 41 -6.19 4.87 -0.75
N PHE A 42 -4.92 4.57 -0.52
CA PHE A 42 -4.43 3.21 -0.44
C PHE A 42 -4.20 2.78 1.00
N THR A 43 -4.42 1.49 1.27
CA THR A 43 -4.15 0.92 2.58
C THR A 43 -3.41 -0.40 2.41
N VAL A 44 -2.27 -0.54 3.08
CA VAL A 44 -1.55 -1.82 3.16
C VAL A 44 -1.94 -2.45 4.49
N ASP A 45 -2.71 -3.53 4.45
CA ASP A 45 -3.24 -4.14 5.66
C ASP A 45 -2.21 -5.02 6.39
N ARG A 46 -2.62 -5.58 7.52
CA ARG A 46 -1.74 -6.40 8.35
C ARG A 46 -1.26 -7.67 7.64
N ASP A 47 -2.01 -8.15 6.67
CA ASP A 47 -1.66 -9.33 5.88
C ASP A 47 -0.74 -8.98 4.71
N GLY A 48 -0.44 -7.71 4.53
CA GLY A 48 0.43 -7.25 3.46
C GLY A 48 -0.25 -7.13 2.12
N ASN A 49 -1.56 -6.94 2.12
CA ASN A 49 -2.35 -6.78 0.90
C ASN A 49 -2.69 -5.32 0.68
N LEU A 50 -2.78 -4.92 -0.57
CA LEU A 50 -3.10 -3.54 -0.94
C LEU A 50 -4.61 -3.39 -1.13
N ASN A 51 -5.21 -2.47 -0.38
CA ASN A 51 -6.63 -2.13 -0.49
C ASN A 51 -6.77 -0.73 -1.07
N PHE A 52 -7.76 -0.53 -1.92
CA PHE A 52 -8.00 0.76 -2.56
C PHE A 52 -9.44 0.86 -3.04
N ASP A 53 -9.87 2.10 -3.34
CA ASP A 53 -11.21 2.38 -3.85
C ASP A 53 -11.33 1.91 -5.30
N ASP A 54 -12.49 1.39 -5.68
CA ASP A 54 -12.77 0.94 -7.05
C ASP A 54 -12.59 2.04 -8.09
N SER A 55 -12.78 3.30 -7.69
CA SER A 55 -12.63 4.45 -8.58
C SER A 55 -11.16 4.84 -8.80
N THR A 56 -10.24 4.25 -8.04
CA THR A 56 -8.82 4.59 -8.12
C THR A 56 -8.18 4.02 -9.37
N ASP A 57 -7.39 4.84 -10.08
CA ASP A 57 -6.59 4.36 -11.21
C ASP A 57 -5.35 3.65 -10.68
N ILE A 58 -5.51 2.36 -10.45
CA ILE A 58 -4.47 1.52 -9.87
C ILE A 58 -3.40 1.12 -10.89
N LYS A 59 -3.72 1.19 -12.17
CA LYS A 59 -2.83 0.71 -13.22
C LYS A 59 -1.50 1.44 -13.23
N ASN A 60 -1.53 2.77 -13.10
CA ASN A 60 -0.31 3.57 -13.04
C ASN A 60 0.54 3.22 -11.82
N LEU A 61 -0.09 3.00 -10.69
CA LEU A 61 0.61 2.62 -9.48
C LEU A 61 1.29 1.25 -9.65
N LEU A 62 0.58 0.29 -10.22
CA LEU A 62 1.12 -1.06 -10.42
C LEU A 62 2.31 -1.05 -11.38
N GLU A 63 2.25 -0.26 -12.44
CA GLU A 63 3.37 -0.13 -13.37
C GLU A 63 4.60 0.44 -12.69
N LYS A 64 4.43 1.44 -11.85
CA LYS A 64 5.54 2.05 -11.11
C LYS A 64 6.10 1.11 -10.05
N LEU A 65 5.26 0.34 -9.38
CA LEU A 65 5.71 -0.66 -8.42
C LEU A 65 6.55 -1.75 -9.10
N ASP A 66 6.14 -2.16 -10.29
CA ASP A 66 6.85 -3.17 -11.06
C ASP A 66 8.27 -2.71 -11.47
N SER A 67 8.43 -1.40 -11.69
CA SER A 67 9.72 -0.86 -12.12
C SER A 67 10.67 -0.56 -10.96
N MET A 68 10.20 -0.73 -9.74
CA MET A 68 11.01 -0.56 -8.53
C MET A 68 11.56 -1.91 -8.05
#